data_509e40f6877f74f51133c698ca5b8b51
#
_entry.id   509e40f6877f74f51133c698ca5b8b51
#
_cell.length_a   1.000
_cell.length_b   1.000
_cell.length_c   1.000
_cell.angle_alpha   90.00
_cell.angle_beta   90.00
_cell.angle_gamma   90.00
#
_symmetry.space_group_name_H-M   'P 1'
#
loop_
_entity.id
_entity.type
_entity.pdbx_description
1 polymer ?
#
loop_
_entity_poly.entity_id
_entity_poly.type
_entity_poly.pdbx_seq_one_letter_code
_entity_poly.pdbx_strand_id
1 'polypeptide(L)'
;MKKLKLTKLLAGTLLITSFLALSPIAANAEWKNNSKGWFYTEGNSVATGWRLIKGNLYFFESNGYMMSNDRTRFFDSEYGLNSDGQFTNVTISGNWAFCKQTGKIVTYLGSETNINIPDKIDNIPVTGIGAYAFRSPKITNVTIPNTVTIISYNAFSGCTNLTDIKIPNSVKSIYDHAFTDCWKLKSITIPGSVVTLGNNIFNRCYSLTDVTIENGVRSLGNGTFTSCVKLTNITLPDTINFIGESTFEGCMSLKSIVIPNGVTNICNNTFNYCYSLTDITIPNGVTSIGMGAFNHCKNLNTITIPNSVQNIKTQENGPNYQVIKVTPFEGSNKVKIYVKSEATKQLLVNSGVSADKITVTA
;
A
#
# COMPACT_ATOMS: atom_id res chain seq x y z
N MET A 1 30.67 -22.15 -12.67
CA MET A 1 29.43 -22.63 -12.05
C MET A 1 29.77 -23.77 -11.10
N LYS A 2 29.88 -23.50 -9.79
CA LYS A 2 30.17 -24.53 -8.80
C LYS A 2 28.86 -25.24 -8.42
N LYS A 3 28.86 -26.58 -8.59
CA LYS A 3 27.79 -27.46 -8.12
C LYS A 3 27.70 -27.37 -6.60
N LEU A 4 26.57 -26.98 -6.07
CA LEU A 4 26.30 -27.09 -4.62
C LEU A 4 26.38 -28.56 -4.22
N LYS A 5 27.36 -28.89 -3.41
CA LYS A 5 27.43 -30.20 -2.72
C LYS A 5 26.60 -30.09 -1.45
N LEU A 6 25.43 -30.70 -1.43
CA LEU A 6 24.68 -30.96 -0.21
C LEU A 6 25.47 -31.99 0.62
N THR A 7 26.24 -31.55 1.59
CA THR A 7 26.89 -32.43 2.57
C THR A 7 25.83 -32.94 3.56
N LYS A 8 25.71 -34.27 3.64
CA LYS A 8 24.97 -34.99 4.67
C LYS A 8 25.55 -34.63 6.03
N LEU A 9 24.83 -33.90 6.88
CA LEU A 9 25.16 -33.77 8.30
C LEU A 9 24.39 -34.79 9.10
N LEU A 10 25.15 -35.61 9.82
CA LEU A 10 24.70 -36.62 10.78
C LEU A 10 24.04 -35.98 12.00
N ALA A 11 23.09 -36.74 12.54
CA ALA A 11 22.28 -36.45 13.70
C ALA A 11 23.07 -36.12 14.95
N GLY A 12 22.73 -34.99 15.60
CA GLY A 12 22.98 -34.71 16.98
C GLY A 12 21.64 -34.45 17.69
N THR A 13 21.24 -35.38 18.53
CA THR A 13 20.03 -35.33 19.36
C THR A 13 20.09 -34.19 20.34
N LEU A 14 19.21 -33.22 20.19
CA LEU A 14 18.78 -32.35 21.31
C LEU A 14 17.26 -32.38 21.37
N LEU A 15 16.75 -33.07 22.40
CA LEU A 15 15.34 -33.06 22.78
C LEU A 15 14.97 -31.64 23.23
N ILE A 16 14.30 -30.88 22.38
CA ILE A 16 13.51 -29.72 22.76
C ILE A 16 12.07 -30.08 22.41
N THR A 17 11.31 -30.51 23.43
CA THR A 17 9.87 -30.66 23.37
C THR A 17 9.24 -29.27 23.39
N SER A 18 9.09 -28.67 22.23
CA SER A 18 8.12 -27.60 21.99
C SER A 18 7.23 -28.06 20.84
N PHE A 19 5.95 -28.21 21.13
CA PHE A 19 4.91 -28.47 20.13
C PHE A 19 4.87 -27.30 19.13
N LEU A 20 5.67 -27.38 18.09
CA LEU A 20 5.47 -26.65 16.87
C LEU A 20 4.25 -27.28 16.19
N ALA A 21 3.14 -26.56 16.12
CA ALA A 21 2.07 -26.86 15.19
C ALA A 21 2.61 -26.64 13.76
N LEU A 22 3.36 -27.61 13.29
CA LEU A 22 3.74 -27.73 11.88
C LEU A 22 2.42 -27.87 11.11
N SER A 23 2.05 -26.89 10.32
CA SER A 23 1.16 -27.16 9.18
C SER A 23 1.71 -28.41 8.51
N PRO A 24 0.91 -29.47 8.23
CA PRO A 24 1.42 -30.68 7.64
C PRO A 24 2.16 -30.30 6.36
N ILE A 25 3.49 -30.47 6.36
CA ILE A 25 4.30 -30.37 5.14
C ILE A 25 3.66 -31.40 4.22
N ALA A 26 3.12 -30.96 3.08
CA ALA A 26 2.52 -31.86 2.11
C ALA A 26 3.49 -33.01 1.84
N ALA A 27 3.00 -34.24 1.78
CA ALA A 27 3.81 -35.46 1.71
C ALA A 27 4.84 -35.51 0.54
N ASN A 28 4.82 -34.50 -0.35
CA ASN A 28 5.72 -34.36 -1.52
C ASN A 28 6.31 -32.94 -1.62
N ALA A 29 6.76 -32.36 -0.50
CA ALA A 29 7.40 -31.04 -0.51
C ALA A 29 8.90 -31.19 -0.84
N GLU A 30 9.38 -30.55 -1.90
CA GLU A 30 10.75 -30.69 -2.38
C GLU A 30 11.30 -29.42 -3.04
N TRP A 31 12.63 -29.28 -2.97
CA TRP A 31 13.35 -28.26 -3.71
C TRP A 31 13.52 -28.66 -5.17
N LYS A 32 13.23 -27.72 -6.07
CA LYS A 32 13.43 -27.85 -7.52
C LYS A 32 14.15 -26.62 -8.06
N ASN A 33 14.82 -26.77 -9.21
CA ASN A 33 15.42 -25.66 -9.91
C ASN A 33 15.24 -25.78 -11.42
N ASN A 34 15.26 -24.64 -12.10
CA ASN A 34 15.29 -24.55 -13.56
C ASN A 34 16.12 -23.30 -13.97
N SER A 35 16.08 -22.94 -15.26
CA SER A 35 16.81 -21.79 -15.78
C SER A 35 16.46 -20.43 -15.14
N LYS A 36 15.31 -20.34 -14.44
CA LYS A 36 14.85 -19.11 -13.76
C LYS A 36 15.25 -19.05 -12.28
N GLY A 37 15.64 -20.18 -11.66
CA GLY A 37 16.07 -20.23 -10.27
C GLY A 37 15.50 -21.39 -9.46
N TRP A 38 15.72 -21.33 -8.15
CA TRP A 38 15.22 -22.31 -7.21
C TRP A 38 13.78 -22.02 -6.80
N PHE A 39 12.98 -23.06 -6.60
CA PHE A 39 11.62 -23.00 -6.05
C PHE A 39 11.36 -24.21 -5.16
N TYR A 40 10.35 -24.10 -4.29
CA TYR A 40 9.96 -25.16 -3.37
C TYR A 40 8.52 -25.57 -3.65
N THR A 41 8.28 -26.87 -3.83
CA THR A 41 6.92 -27.38 -4.05
C THR A 41 6.28 -27.80 -2.74
N GLU A 42 4.98 -27.57 -2.61
CA GLU A 42 4.12 -27.96 -1.48
C GLU A 42 2.94 -28.73 -2.07
N GLY A 43 3.13 -30.04 -2.30
CA GLY A 43 2.18 -30.86 -3.07
C GLY A 43 2.10 -30.39 -4.53
N ASN A 44 0.90 -29.98 -4.98
CA ASN A 44 0.66 -29.51 -6.36
C ASN A 44 0.89 -27.99 -6.53
N SER A 45 1.31 -27.27 -5.50
CA SER A 45 1.57 -25.84 -5.54
C SER A 45 3.04 -25.50 -5.32
N VAL A 46 3.44 -24.29 -5.69
CA VAL A 46 4.74 -23.73 -5.37
C VAL A 46 4.64 -22.81 -4.17
N ALA A 47 5.68 -22.79 -3.33
CA ALA A 47 5.77 -21.88 -2.20
C ALA A 47 5.81 -20.43 -2.66
N THR A 48 5.13 -19.54 -1.92
CA THR A 48 5.22 -18.08 -2.07
C THR A 48 5.26 -17.40 -0.70
N GLY A 49 5.94 -16.26 -0.57
CA GLY A 49 6.13 -15.60 0.72
C GLY A 49 7.14 -16.34 1.60
N TRP A 50 7.08 -16.08 2.90
CA TRP A 50 8.02 -16.65 3.87
C TRP A 50 7.78 -18.14 4.10
N ARG A 51 8.86 -18.91 4.18
CA ARG A 51 8.85 -20.35 4.52
C ARG A 51 9.98 -20.71 5.45
N LEU A 52 9.66 -21.41 6.52
CA LEU A 52 10.64 -22.07 7.40
C LEU A 52 10.83 -23.51 6.89
N ILE A 53 12.00 -23.80 6.31
CA ILE A 53 12.30 -25.12 5.72
C ILE A 53 13.55 -25.66 6.42
N LYS A 54 13.39 -26.78 7.14
CA LYS A 54 14.49 -27.43 7.91
C LYS A 54 15.24 -26.46 8.81
N GLY A 55 14.52 -25.56 9.49
CA GLY A 55 15.08 -24.60 10.43
C GLY A 55 15.67 -23.32 9.81
N ASN A 56 15.67 -23.20 8.49
CA ASN A 56 16.15 -22.01 7.78
C ASN A 56 14.98 -21.23 7.18
N LEU A 57 15.02 -19.91 7.24
CA LEU A 57 14.01 -19.03 6.70
C LEU A 57 14.36 -18.63 5.26
N TYR A 58 13.38 -18.76 4.38
CA TYR A 58 13.44 -18.40 2.96
C TYR A 58 12.27 -17.50 2.59
N PHE A 59 12.44 -16.72 1.54
CA PHE A 59 11.35 -15.99 0.92
C PHE A 59 11.20 -16.37 -0.55
N PHE A 60 9.95 -16.65 -0.96
CA PHE A 60 9.60 -16.94 -2.34
C PHE A 60 8.76 -15.80 -2.91
N GLU A 61 9.16 -15.29 -4.06
CA GLU A 61 8.42 -14.27 -4.79
C GLU A 61 7.03 -14.78 -5.23
N SER A 62 6.17 -13.87 -5.69
CA SER A 62 4.83 -14.22 -6.17
C SER A 62 4.83 -15.17 -7.37
N ASN A 63 5.93 -15.22 -8.13
CA ASN A 63 6.15 -16.16 -9.23
C ASN A 63 6.64 -17.54 -8.77
N GLY A 64 6.80 -17.75 -7.44
CA GLY A 64 7.20 -19.00 -6.81
C GLY A 64 8.72 -19.23 -6.74
N TYR A 65 9.56 -18.33 -7.24
CA TYR A 65 11.01 -18.50 -7.17
C TYR A 65 11.59 -17.95 -5.87
N MET A 66 12.58 -18.66 -5.32
CA MET A 66 13.32 -18.23 -4.14
C MET A 66 14.03 -16.89 -4.42
N MET A 67 13.95 -15.99 -3.47
CA MET A 67 14.68 -14.73 -3.53
C MET A 67 16.20 -15.00 -3.51
N SER A 68 16.93 -14.33 -4.38
CA SER A 68 18.39 -14.34 -4.44
C SER A 68 18.96 -12.99 -4.00
N ASN A 69 20.26 -12.97 -3.68
CA ASN A 69 20.96 -11.79 -3.17
C ASN A 69 20.89 -10.56 -4.09
N ASP A 70 20.61 -10.76 -5.38
CA ASP A 70 20.54 -9.69 -6.39
C ASP A 70 19.23 -8.87 -6.32
N ARG A 71 18.23 -9.32 -5.54
CA ARG A 71 16.88 -8.75 -5.51
C ARG A 71 16.44 -8.21 -4.16
N THR A 72 17.40 -7.91 -3.26
CA THR A 72 17.14 -7.48 -1.87
C THR A 72 16.52 -6.08 -1.70
N ARG A 73 16.12 -5.39 -2.78
CA ARG A 73 15.62 -4.00 -2.74
C ARG A 73 14.42 -3.75 -1.81
N PHE A 74 13.68 -4.80 -1.44
CA PHE A 74 12.47 -4.71 -0.62
C PHE A 74 12.65 -5.20 0.80
N PHE A 75 13.79 -5.81 1.11
CA PHE A 75 14.12 -6.23 2.45
C PHE A 75 15.20 -5.30 3.00
N ASP A 76 15.00 -4.84 4.21
CA ASP A 76 16.02 -4.12 4.92
C ASP A 76 17.30 -5.00 4.90
N SER A 77 18.42 -4.44 4.53
CA SER A 77 19.75 -5.09 4.53
C SER A 77 20.10 -5.76 5.86
N GLU A 78 19.28 -5.51 6.88
CA GLU A 78 19.38 -5.97 8.24
C GLU A 78 19.18 -7.48 8.42
N TYR A 79 18.42 -8.12 7.51
CA TYR A 79 18.07 -9.55 7.69
C TYR A 79 19.16 -10.51 7.23
N GLY A 80 20.18 -10.02 6.51
CA GLY A 80 21.27 -10.83 5.94
C GLY A 80 20.73 -11.95 5.05
N LEU A 81 21.07 -11.95 3.79
CA LEU A 81 20.75 -13.02 2.86
C LEU A 81 22.04 -13.65 2.36
N ASN A 82 22.23 -14.96 2.60
CA ASN A 82 23.41 -15.67 2.11
C ASN A 82 23.24 -16.17 0.66
N SER A 83 24.32 -16.74 0.12
CA SER A 83 24.32 -17.30 -1.26
C SER A 83 23.32 -18.43 -1.49
N ASP A 84 22.87 -19.09 -0.44
CA ASP A 84 21.92 -20.20 -0.48
C ASP A 84 20.46 -19.72 -0.35
N GLY A 85 20.23 -18.40 -0.29
CA GLY A 85 18.90 -17.79 -0.16
C GLY A 85 18.34 -17.86 1.26
N GLN A 86 19.16 -18.13 2.27
CA GLN A 86 18.77 -18.19 3.68
C GLN A 86 18.95 -16.82 4.35
N PHE A 87 17.97 -16.44 5.15
CA PHE A 87 18.05 -15.23 5.99
C PHE A 87 18.80 -15.56 7.29
N THR A 88 19.97 -14.92 7.50
CA THR A 88 20.93 -15.29 8.55
C THR A 88 20.80 -14.49 9.84
N ASN A 89 20.31 -13.25 9.78
CA ASN A 89 20.14 -12.38 10.95
C ASN A 89 18.75 -12.52 11.58
N VAL A 90 18.14 -13.70 11.45
CA VAL A 90 16.80 -14.00 11.93
C VAL A 90 16.84 -15.11 12.96
N THR A 91 16.17 -14.90 14.08
CA THR A 91 15.96 -15.88 15.15
C THR A 91 14.51 -16.34 15.15
N ILE A 92 14.28 -17.64 15.36
CA ILE A 92 12.96 -18.21 15.55
C ILE A 92 12.70 -18.33 17.05
N SER A 93 11.65 -17.70 17.54
CA SER A 93 11.18 -17.77 18.93
C SER A 93 9.67 -18.05 18.93
N GLY A 94 9.27 -19.25 19.29
CA GLY A 94 7.88 -19.72 19.16
C GLY A 94 7.39 -19.58 17.71
N ASN A 95 6.27 -18.89 17.53
CA ASN A 95 5.68 -18.63 16.21
C ASN A 95 6.25 -17.37 15.49
N TRP A 96 7.35 -16.80 15.98
CA TRP A 96 7.90 -15.56 15.47
C TRP A 96 9.26 -15.76 14.82
N ALA A 97 9.43 -15.33 13.59
CA ALA A 97 10.73 -15.04 13.00
C ALA A 97 11.05 -13.56 13.28
N PHE A 98 12.16 -13.29 13.93
CA PHE A 98 12.46 -12.01 14.53
C PHE A 98 13.94 -11.62 14.34
N CYS A 99 14.19 -10.38 13.96
CA CYS A 99 15.54 -9.82 13.87
C CYS A 99 15.90 -9.15 15.20
N LYS A 100 16.78 -9.76 15.99
CA LYS A 100 17.19 -9.25 17.32
C LYS A 100 17.91 -7.92 17.26
N GLN A 101 18.65 -7.67 16.19
CA GLN A 101 19.44 -6.44 16.04
C GLN A 101 18.56 -5.20 15.90
N THR A 102 17.40 -5.34 15.24
CA THR A 102 16.51 -4.23 14.90
C THR A 102 15.20 -4.22 15.67
N GLY A 103 14.89 -5.30 16.37
CA GLY A 103 13.60 -5.45 17.04
C GLY A 103 12.42 -5.65 16.07
N LYS A 104 12.67 -6.03 14.80
CA LYS A 104 11.61 -6.19 13.79
C LYS A 104 11.12 -7.63 13.69
N ILE A 105 9.80 -7.81 13.61
CA ILE A 105 9.19 -9.07 13.19
C ILE A 105 9.46 -9.27 11.71
N VAL A 106 10.07 -10.39 11.35
CA VAL A 106 10.32 -10.78 9.96
C VAL A 106 9.08 -11.47 9.39
N THR A 107 8.51 -12.43 10.13
CA THR A 107 7.22 -13.03 9.78
C THR A 107 6.62 -13.79 10.96
N TYR A 108 5.31 -14.04 10.87
CA TYR A 108 4.56 -14.90 11.75
C TYR A 108 4.46 -16.32 11.16
N LEU A 109 4.86 -17.32 11.92
CA LEU A 109 4.93 -18.73 11.49
C LEU A 109 3.77 -19.59 12.01
N GLY A 110 2.89 -19.00 12.86
CA GLY A 110 1.73 -19.71 13.42
C GLY A 110 0.58 -19.86 12.44
N SER A 111 -0.47 -20.51 12.88
CA SER A 111 -1.67 -20.80 12.10
C SER A 111 -2.90 -19.98 12.52
N GLU A 112 -2.79 -19.19 13.59
CA GLU A 112 -3.89 -18.39 14.13
C GLU A 112 -4.32 -17.32 13.14
N THR A 113 -5.61 -17.02 13.14
CA THR A 113 -6.21 -15.98 12.30
C THR A 113 -6.32 -14.64 13.02
N ASN A 114 -6.37 -14.67 14.36
CA ASN A 114 -6.34 -13.50 15.23
C ASN A 114 -4.95 -13.42 15.87
N ILE A 115 -4.17 -12.44 15.50
CA ILE A 115 -2.78 -12.34 15.90
C ILE A 115 -2.61 -11.21 16.91
N ASN A 116 -2.07 -11.54 18.09
CA ASN A 116 -1.62 -10.56 19.06
C ASN A 116 -0.10 -10.48 19.00
N ILE A 117 0.41 -9.39 18.43
CA ILE A 117 1.85 -9.16 18.37
C ILE A 117 2.34 -8.81 19.77
N PRO A 118 3.33 -9.55 20.34
CA PRO A 118 3.84 -9.24 21.67
C PRO A 118 4.67 -7.95 21.66
N ASP A 119 4.73 -7.26 22.78
CA ASP A 119 5.59 -6.07 22.94
C ASP A 119 7.08 -6.40 22.99
N LYS A 120 7.41 -7.67 23.34
CA LYS A 120 8.80 -8.20 23.43
C LYS A 120 8.85 -9.65 22.93
N ILE A 121 9.97 -10.01 22.32
CA ILE A 121 10.34 -11.39 21.98
C ILE A 121 11.74 -11.62 22.54
N ASP A 122 11.97 -12.69 23.32
CA ASP A 122 13.24 -12.97 24.02
C ASP A 122 13.75 -11.76 24.83
N ASN A 123 12.88 -11.03 25.52
CA ASN A 123 13.15 -9.78 26.24
C ASN A 123 13.57 -8.58 25.38
N ILE A 124 13.57 -8.70 24.07
CA ILE A 124 13.87 -7.60 23.13
C ILE A 124 12.57 -6.94 22.68
N PRO A 125 12.44 -5.61 22.79
CA PRO A 125 11.24 -4.90 22.34
C PRO A 125 10.96 -5.14 20.85
N VAL A 126 9.68 -5.36 20.50
CA VAL A 126 9.22 -5.40 19.11
C VAL A 126 9.02 -3.96 18.65
N THR A 127 9.92 -3.44 17.83
CA THR A 127 9.93 -2.04 17.38
C THR A 127 9.40 -1.84 15.96
N GLY A 128 9.23 -2.92 15.20
CA GLY A 128 8.76 -2.82 13.83
C GLY A 128 8.17 -4.11 13.27
N ILE A 129 7.41 -3.94 12.21
CA ILE A 129 6.82 -5.02 11.40
C ILE A 129 7.55 -4.99 10.06
N GLY A 130 8.23 -6.08 9.75
CA GLY A 130 9.06 -6.22 8.55
C GLY A 130 8.29 -6.36 7.25
N ALA A 131 9.01 -6.32 6.14
CA ALA A 131 8.42 -6.44 4.82
C ALA A 131 7.77 -7.82 4.62
N TYR A 132 6.55 -7.83 4.09
CA TYR A 132 5.74 -9.04 3.85
C TYR A 132 5.48 -9.90 5.11
N ALA A 133 5.66 -9.37 6.32
CA ALA A 133 5.64 -10.13 7.58
C ALA A 133 4.34 -10.91 7.81
N PHE A 134 3.20 -10.34 7.40
CA PHE A 134 1.87 -10.91 7.62
C PHE A 134 1.10 -11.18 6.31
N ARG A 135 1.79 -11.35 5.19
CA ARG A 135 1.14 -11.62 3.91
C ARG A 135 0.42 -12.97 3.92
N SER A 136 -0.82 -12.98 4.42
CA SER A 136 -1.63 -14.20 4.54
C SER A 136 -3.12 -13.92 4.41
N PRO A 137 -3.85 -14.63 3.54
CA PRO A 137 -5.30 -14.50 3.44
C PRO A 137 -6.05 -15.08 4.65
N LYS A 138 -5.38 -15.80 5.56
CA LYS A 138 -6.02 -16.40 6.75
C LYS A 138 -6.22 -15.40 7.88
N ILE A 139 -5.44 -14.32 7.92
CA ILE A 139 -5.47 -13.33 9.00
C ILE A 139 -6.76 -12.53 8.94
N THR A 140 -7.46 -12.48 10.08
CA THR A 140 -8.74 -11.76 10.23
C THR A 140 -8.62 -10.55 11.14
N ASN A 141 -7.72 -10.57 12.11
CA ASN A 141 -7.47 -9.48 13.06
C ASN A 141 -6.01 -9.46 13.51
N VAL A 142 -5.46 -8.26 13.74
CA VAL A 142 -4.10 -8.09 14.27
C VAL A 142 -4.10 -6.97 15.31
N THR A 143 -3.55 -7.28 16.50
CA THR A 143 -3.25 -6.27 17.51
C THR A 143 -1.77 -5.90 17.42
N ILE A 144 -1.48 -4.61 17.21
CA ILE A 144 -0.12 -4.06 17.15
C ILE A 144 0.21 -3.41 18.49
N PRO A 145 1.31 -3.77 19.17
CA PRO A 145 1.67 -3.16 20.45
C PRO A 145 2.22 -1.74 20.30
N ASN A 146 2.14 -0.96 21.37
CA ASN A 146 2.62 0.44 21.40
C ASN A 146 4.15 0.59 21.34
N THR A 147 4.90 -0.49 21.23
CA THR A 147 6.35 -0.47 20.98
C THR A 147 6.70 -0.36 19.51
N VAL A 148 5.74 -0.66 18.61
CA VAL A 148 5.97 -0.63 17.16
C VAL A 148 5.97 0.82 16.66
N THR A 149 7.04 1.19 15.95
CA THR A 149 7.24 2.51 15.34
C THR A 149 7.22 2.48 13.81
N ILE A 150 7.42 1.31 13.21
CA ILE A 150 7.54 1.13 11.75
C ILE A 150 6.67 -0.03 11.27
N ILE A 151 5.90 0.21 10.21
CA ILE A 151 5.23 -0.81 9.41
C ILE A 151 5.86 -0.78 8.01
N SER A 152 6.62 -1.84 7.68
CA SER A 152 7.42 -1.88 6.45
C SER A 152 6.60 -2.21 5.19
N TYR A 153 7.30 -2.25 4.04
CA TYR A 153 6.72 -2.53 2.72
C TYR A 153 5.89 -3.82 2.70
N ASN A 154 4.67 -3.74 2.17
CA ASN A 154 3.80 -4.90 2.01
C ASN A 154 3.53 -5.70 3.31
N ALA A 155 3.72 -5.12 4.49
CA ALA A 155 3.68 -5.83 5.77
C ALA A 155 2.41 -6.67 5.96
N PHE A 156 1.25 -6.17 5.54
CA PHE A 156 -0.06 -6.82 5.57
C PHE A 156 -0.67 -6.99 4.17
N SER A 157 0.13 -6.81 3.10
CA SER A 157 -0.39 -6.93 1.73
C SER A 157 -0.97 -8.31 1.46
N GLY A 158 -2.18 -8.35 0.90
CA GLY A 158 -2.88 -9.60 0.61
C GLY A 158 -3.53 -10.27 1.83
N CYS A 159 -3.66 -9.56 2.96
CA CYS A 159 -4.49 -9.99 4.09
C CYS A 159 -5.98 -9.83 3.71
N THR A 160 -6.44 -10.62 2.74
CA THR A 160 -7.76 -10.45 2.12
C THR A 160 -8.93 -10.63 3.08
N ASN A 161 -8.72 -11.31 4.22
CA ASN A 161 -9.73 -11.51 5.26
C ASN A 161 -9.56 -10.57 6.47
N LEU A 162 -8.56 -9.70 6.49
CA LEU A 162 -8.38 -8.71 7.56
C LEU A 162 -9.58 -7.76 7.60
N THR A 163 -10.30 -7.75 8.71
CA THR A 163 -11.52 -6.94 8.88
C THR A 163 -11.28 -5.69 9.70
N ASP A 164 -10.35 -5.76 10.65
CA ASP A 164 -10.02 -4.69 11.57
C ASP A 164 -8.54 -4.74 11.95
N ILE A 165 -7.94 -3.55 12.06
CA ILE A 165 -6.58 -3.36 12.57
C ILE A 165 -6.44 -1.95 13.14
N LYS A 166 -5.91 -1.85 14.35
CA LYS A 166 -5.60 -0.56 14.98
C LYS A 166 -4.12 -0.24 14.83
N ILE A 167 -3.81 0.89 14.22
CA ILE A 167 -2.44 1.43 14.16
C ILE A 167 -2.21 2.25 15.43
N PRO A 168 -1.26 1.88 16.30
CA PRO A 168 -1.01 2.62 17.54
C PRO A 168 -0.31 3.96 17.30
N ASN A 169 -0.46 4.90 18.25
CA ASN A 169 0.15 6.23 18.18
C ASN A 169 1.68 6.24 18.29
N SER A 170 2.29 5.09 18.52
CA SER A 170 3.76 4.92 18.46
C SER A 170 4.28 4.88 17.02
N VAL A 171 3.45 4.50 16.04
CA VAL A 171 3.87 4.36 14.65
C VAL A 171 4.21 5.72 14.04
N LYS A 172 5.41 5.81 13.46
CA LYS A 172 5.97 6.99 12.79
C LYS A 172 6.02 6.83 11.28
N SER A 173 6.15 5.59 10.80
CA SER A 173 6.31 5.32 9.37
C SER A 173 5.47 4.11 8.94
N ILE A 174 4.74 4.28 7.84
CA ILE A 174 4.03 3.22 7.13
C ILE A 174 4.53 3.28 5.69
N TYR A 175 5.23 2.22 5.25
CA TYR A 175 5.84 2.19 3.93
C TYR A 175 4.89 1.65 2.85
N ASP A 176 5.32 1.75 1.58
CA ASP A 176 4.50 1.47 0.41
C ASP A 176 3.81 0.10 0.49
N HIS A 177 2.58 0.05 0.00
CA HIS A 177 1.76 -1.15 -0.11
C HIS A 177 1.44 -1.86 1.21
N ALA A 178 1.66 -1.24 2.38
CA ALA A 178 1.57 -1.91 3.68
C ALA A 178 0.26 -2.69 3.89
N PHE A 179 -0.86 -2.20 3.40
CA PHE A 179 -2.20 -2.81 3.49
C PHE A 179 -2.86 -3.03 2.12
N THR A 180 -2.08 -3.04 1.03
CA THR A 180 -2.61 -3.35 -0.31
C THR A 180 -3.34 -4.69 -0.31
N ASP A 181 -4.48 -4.78 -1.01
CA ASP A 181 -5.30 -6.01 -1.11
C ASP A 181 -5.89 -6.51 0.23
N CYS A 182 -6.09 -5.65 1.22
CA CYS A 182 -6.88 -5.97 2.41
C CYS A 182 -8.38 -5.83 2.09
N TRP A 183 -8.91 -6.76 1.30
CA TRP A 183 -10.24 -6.64 0.66
C TRP A 183 -11.41 -6.48 1.63
N LYS A 184 -11.30 -7.05 2.85
CA LYS A 184 -12.37 -7.02 3.86
C LYS A 184 -12.17 -5.94 4.93
N LEU A 185 -11.09 -5.18 4.88
CA LEU A 185 -10.85 -4.07 5.81
C LEU A 185 -11.96 -3.03 5.66
N LYS A 186 -12.67 -2.76 6.77
CA LYS A 186 -13.86 -1.87 6.77
C LYS A 186 -13.53 -0.47 7.20
N SER A 187 -12.66 -0.32 8.18
CA SER A 187 -12.29 0.97 8.74
C SER A 187 -10.80 1.03 9.05
N ILE A 188 -10.25 2.22 9.06
CA ILE A 188 -8.87 2.48 9.47
C ILE A 188 -8.72 3.89 10.05
N THR A 189 -7.92 4.00 11.10
CA THR A 189 -7.43 5.28 11.61
C THR A 189 -5.93 5.38 11.34
N ILE A 190 -5.52 6.44 10.66
CA ILE A 190 -4.10 6.80 10.47
C ILE A 190 -3.78 7.83 11.57
N PRO A 191 -2.97 7.45 12.58
CA PRO A 191 -2.69 8.34 13.70
C PRO A 191 -1.83 9.53 13.27
N GLY A 192 -2.03 10.65 13.92
CA GLY A 192 -1.30 11.90 13.67
C GLY A 192 0.20 11.84 13.94
N SER A 193 0.65 10.77 14.58
CA SER A 193 2.07 10.47 14.79
C SER A 193 2.79 10.00 13.53
N VAL A 194 2.06 9.59 12.49
CA VAL A 194 2.64 9.08 11.23
C VAL A 194 3.20 10.25 10.42
N VAL A 195 4.52 10.30 10.33
CA VAL A 195 5.27 11.31 9.57
C VAL A 195 5.52 10.85 8.14
N THR A 196 5.78 9.55 7.95
CA THR A 196 6.00 8.96 6.63
C THR A 196 4.83 8.05 6.28
N LEU A 197 4.09 8.42 5.24
CA LEU A 197 3.02 7.61 4.66
C LEU A 197 3.38 7.34 3.20
N GLY A 198 3.70 6.09 2.87
CA GLY A 198 4.14 5.67 1.55
C GLY A 198 3.03 5.63 0.51
N ASN A 199 3.33 5.02 -0.64
CA ASN A 199 2.40 4.91 -1.76
C ASN A 199 1.54 3.64 -1.67
N ASN A 200 0.35 3.66 -2.28
CA ASN A 200 -0.55 2.51 -2.44
C ASN A 200 -0.91 1.78 -1.13
N ILE A 201 -0.90 2.50 -0.01
CA ILE A 201 -1.05 1.91 1.33
C ILE A 201 -2.31 1.03 1.43
N PHE A 202 -3.47 1.55 1.02
CA PHE A 202 -4.77 0.87 1.05
C PHE A 202 -5.32 0.57 -0.35
N ASN A 203 -4.43 0.45 -1.33
CA ASN A 203 -4.84 0.12 -2.70
C ASN A 203 -5.66 -1.19 -2.68
N ARG A 204 -6.83 -1.17 -3.36
CA ARG A 204 -7.78 -2.30 -3.45
C ARG A 204 -8.34 -2.80 -2.09
N CYS A 205 -8.45 -1.92 -1.09
CA CYS A 205 -9.24 -2.19 0.10
C CYS A 205 -10.73 -2.03 -0.23
N TYR A 206 -11.29 -2.98 -0.98
CA TYR A 206 -12.62 -2.89 -1.59
C TYR A 206 -13.77 -2.68 -0.61
N SER A 207 -13.62 -3.09 0.65
CA SER A 207 -14.65 -2.95 1.69
C SER A 207 -14.48 -1.72 2.58
N LEU A 208 -13.44 -0.92 2.36
CA LEU A 208 -13.13 0.24 3.18
C LEU A 208 -14.20 1.31 3.00
N THR A 209 -14.94 1.61 4.08
CA THR A 209 -16.02 2.61 4.12
C THR A 209 -15.64 3.82 4.94
N ASP A 210 -14.87 3.61 6.03
CA ASP A 210 -14.60 4.61 7.06
C ASP A 210 -13.09 4.79 7.22
N VAL A 211 -12.63 6.02 6.97
CA VAL A 211 -11.22 6.40 7.10
C VAL A 211 -11.14 7.64 7.96
N THR A 212 -10.37 7.55 9.04
CA THR A 212 -10.00 8.69 9.88
C THR A 212 -8.52 8.99 9.70
N ILE A 213 -8.18 10.23 9.33
CA ILE A 213 -6.81 10.72 9.28
C ILE A 213 -6.68 11.78 10.36
N GLU A 214 -5.83 11.52 11.35
CA GLU A 214 -5.66 12.45 12.48
C GLU A 214 -4.77 13.64 12.10
N ASN A 215 -4.94 14.75 12.84
CA ASN A 215 -4.07 15.91 12.73
C ASN A 215 -2.61 15.54 13.01
N GLY A 216 -1.69 16.03 12.16
CA GLY A 216 -0.26 15.68 12.18
C GLY A 216 0.18 14.95 10.93
N VAL A 217 -0.68 14.15 10.27
CA VAL A 217 -0.40 13.61 8.95
C VAL A 217 -0.36 14.76 7.93
N ARG A 218 0.73 14.84 7.14
CA ARG A 218 0.98 15.96 6.22
C ARG A 218 0.78 15.62 4.75
N SER A 219 0.85 14.35 4.39
CA SER A 219 0.76 13.93 2.99
C SER A 219 0.07 12.60 2.84
N LEU A 220 -0.64 12.43 1.72
CA LEU A 220 -1.10 11.16 1.21
C LEU A 220 -0.24 10.80 0.01
N GLY A 221 0.44 9.64 0.06
CA GLY A 221 1.24 9.14 -1.04
C GLY A 221 0.39 8.79 -2.28
N ASN A 222 1.06 8.53 -3.39
CA ASN A 222 0.39 8.14 -4.62
C ASN A 222 -0.46 6.88 -4.39
N GLY A 223 -1.65 6.84 -4.95
CA GLY A 223 -2.53 5.69 -4.90
C GLY A 223 -2.99 5.24 -3.51
N THR A 224 -2.87 6.08 -2.48
CA THR A 224 -3.16 5.67 -1.08
C THR A 224 -4.48 4.92 -0.94
N PHE A 225 -5.55 5.37 -1.60
CA PHE A 225 -6.90 4.77 -1.56
C PHE A 225 -7.38 4.32 -2.95
N THR A 226 -6.47 4.08 -3.91
CA THR A 226 -6.87 3.61 -5.24
C THR A 226 -7.73 2.38 -5.14
N SER A 227 -8.87 2.39 -5.85
CA SER A 227 -9.85 1.29 -5.88
C SER A 227 -10.48 0.94 -4.51
N CYS A 228 -10.56 1.88 -3.57
CA CYS A 228 -11.41 1.75 -2.39
C CYS A 228 -12.87 2.01 -2.78
N VAL A 229 -13.46 1.07 -3.51
CA VAL A 229 -14.74 1.25 -4.23
C VAL A 229 -15.93 1.58 -3.32
N LYS A 230 -15.87 1.18 -2.04
CA LYS A 230 -16.93 1.45 -1.05
C LYS A 230 -16.68 2.68 -0.19
N LEU A 231 -15.56 3.38 -0.36
CA LEU A 231 -15.28 4.61 0.41
C LEU A 231 -16.30 5.67 0.07
N THR A 232 -17.13 6.03 1.05
CA THR A 232 -18.23 7.00 0.86
C THR A 232 -17.85 8.40 1.25
N ASN A 233 -17.15 8.54 2.38
CA ASN A 233 -16.72 9.82 2.94
C ASN A 233 -15.32 9.67 3.54
N ILE A 234 -14.56 10.73 3.46
CA ILE A 234 -13.26 10.85 4.12
C ILE A 234 -13.08 12.31 4.57
N THR A 235 -12.60 12.48 5.79
CA THR A 235 -12.21 13.79 6.31
C THR A 235 -10.70 13.90 6.29
N LEU A 236 -10.19 14.91 5.59
CA LEU A 236 -8.78 15.24 5.53
C LEU A 236 -8.50 16.36 6.55
N PRO A 237 -7.53 16.20 7.46
CA PRO A 237 -7.16 17.27 8.39
C PRO A 237 -6.45 18.43 7.67
N ASP A 238 -6.53 19.63 8.24
CA ASP A 238 -5.89 20.83 7.69
C ASP A 238 -4.36 20.75 7.60
N THR A 239 -3.76 19.78 8.28
CA THR A 239 -2.31 19.52 8.20
C THR A 239 -1.88 18.89 6.86
N ILE A 240 -2.81 18.35 6.06
CA ILE A 240 -2.51 17.81 4.73
C ILE A 240 -2.18 18.94 3.76
N ASN A 241 -1.00 18.87 3.17
CA ASN A 241 -0.53 19.80 2.14
C ASN A 241 -0.16 19.12 0.80
N PHE A 242 -0.19 17.78 0.76
CA PHE A 242 0.07 17.01 -0.46
C PHE A 242 -0.89 15.82 -0.58
N ILE A 243 -1.53 15.69 -1.75
CA ILE A 243 -2.34 14.56 -2.18
C ILE A 243 -1.72 14.04 -3.46
N GLY A 244 -1.19 12.82 -3.43
CA GLY A 244 -0.45 12.22 -4.53
C GLY A 244 -1.32 11.83 -5.72
N GLU A 245 -0.67 11.38 -6.79
CA GLU A 245 -1.35 10.89 -8.00
C GLU A 245 -2.23 9.69 -7.69
N SER A 246 -3.36 9.59 -8.37
CA SER A 246 -4.32 8.46 -8.24
C SER A 246 -4.78 8.18 -6.80
N THR A 247 -4.63 9.12 -5.86
CA THR A 247 -4.92 8.87 -4.43
C THR A 247 -6.32 8.36 -4.18
N PHE A 248 -7.33 8.89 -4.89
CA PHE A 248 -8.74 8.46 -4.80
C PHE A 248 -9.25 7.84 -6.10
N GLU A 249 -8.35 7.44 -7.00
CA GLU A 249 -8.76 6.80 -8.25
C GLU A 249 -9.58 5.55 -8.00
N GLY A 250 -10.76 5.46 -8.66
CA GLY A 250 -11.67 4.33 -8.49
C GLY A 250 -12.39 4.28 -7.13
N CYS A 251 -12.41 5.37 -6.34
CA CYS A 251 -13.29 5.51 -5.18
C CYS A 251 -14.73 5.75 -5.64
N MET A 252 -15.35 4.71 -6.21
CA MET A 252 -16.61 4.82 -6.95
C MET A 252 -17.78 5.32 -6.10
N SER A 253 -17.74 5.11 -4.79
CA SER A 253 -18.80 5.53 -3.85
C SER A 253 -18.55 6.88 -3.17
N LEU A 254 -17.39 7.51 -3.39
CA LEU A 254 -17.03 8.79 -2.76
C LEU A 254 -17.97 9.89 -3.25
N LYS A 255 -18.77 10.45 -2.31
CA LYS A 255 -19.81 11.44 -2.62
C LYS A 255 -19.30 12.87 -2.57
N SER A 256 -18.48 13.17 -1.58
CA SER A 256 -17.90 14.48 -1.36
C SER A 256 -16.55 14.37 -0.66
N ILE A 257 -15.71 15.38 -0.85
CA ILE A 257 -14.45 15.52 -0.13
C ILE A 257 -14.10 17.01 -0.02
N VAL A 258 -13.62 17.43 1.14
CA VAL A 258 -13.06 18.76 1.35
C VAL A 258 -11.56 18.67 1.19
N ILE A 259 -11.01 19.39 0.22
CA ILE A 259 -9.57 19.48 -0.01
C ILE A 259 -9.01 20.56 0.94
N PRO A 260 -8.01 20.23 1.78
CA PRO A 260 -7.42 21.21 2.70
C PRO A 260 -6.74 22.37 1.97
N ASN A 261 -6.78 23.56 2.58
CA ASN A 261 -6.23 24.80 2.01
C ASN A 261 -4.70 24.75 1.77
N GLY A 262 -3.98 23.86 2.45
CA GLY A 262 -2.55 23.64 2.26
C GLY A 262 -2.18 22.95 0.96
N VAL A 263 -3.16 22.34 0.27
CA VAL A 263 -2.93 21.62 -0.98
C VAL A 263 -2.74 22.60 -2.13
N THR A 264 -1.61 22.51 -2.83
CA THR A 264 -1.24 23.40 -3.95
C THR A 264 -1.43 22.78 -5.33
N ASN A 265 -1.62 21.47 -5.42
CA ASN A 265 -1.76 20.75 -6.67
C ASN A 265 -2.82 19.66 -6.57
N ILE A 266 -3.69 19.54 -7.56
CA ILE A 266 -4.48 18.36 -7.79
C ILE A 266 -3.70 17.51 -8.79
N CYS A 267 -3.14 16.39 -8.33
CA CYS A 267 -2.25 15.55 -9.13
C CYS A 267 -3.00 14.76 -10.22
N ASN A 268 -2.24 14.06 -11.08
CA ASN A 268 -2.83 13.24 -12.15
C ASN A 268 -3.76 12.19 -11.57
N ASN A 269 -4.91 11.97 -12.20
CA ASN A 269 -5.89 10.94 -11.88
C ASN A 269 -6.40 10.95 -10.43
N THR A 270 -6.19 12.03 -9.65
CA THR A 270 -6.51 12.05 -8.20
C THR A 270 -7.93 11.58 -7.90
N PHE A 271 -8.93 12.00 -8.69
CA PHE A 271 -10.34 11.61 -8.54
C PHE A 271 -10.88 10.87 -9.77
N ASN A 272 -10.01 10.27 -10.57
CA ASN A 272 -10.43 9.49 -11.74
C ASN A 272 -11.36 8.33 -11.32
N TYR A 273 -12.45 8.12 -12.04
CA TYR A 273 -13.50 7.12 -11.74
C TYR A 273 -14.22 7.29 -10.39
N CYS A 274 -14.23 8.50 -9.78
CA CYS A 274 -15.08 8.82 -8.64
C CYS A 274 -16.53 9.03 -9.10
N TYR A 275 -17.22 7.94 -9.46
CA TYR A 275 -18.54 8.00 -10.10
C TYR A 275 -19.61 8.72 -9.27
N SER A 276 -19.55 8.61 -7.94
CA SER A 276 -20.54 9.18 -7.03
C SER A 276 -20.25 10.61 -6.59
N LEU A 277 -19.09 11.16 -6.97
CA LEU A 277 -18.69 12.52 -6.58
C LEU A 277 -19.65 13.52 -7.23
N THR A 278 -20.37 14.31 -6.41
CA THR A 278 -21.37 15.28 -6.88
C THR A 278 -20.84 16.69 -6.91
N ASP A 279 -20.06 17.05 -5.91
CA ASP A 279 -19.53 18.40 -5.72
C ASP A 279 -18.12 18.34 -5.13
N ILE A 280 -17.27 19.25 -5.58
CA ILE A 280 -15.94 19.45 -5.04
C ILE A 280 -15.53 20.91 -5.13
N THR A 281 -14.91 21.42 -4.07
CA THR A 281 -14.35 22.76 -4.04
C THR A 281 -12.82 22.67 -4.14
N ILE A 282 -12.26 23.39 -5.10
CA ILE A 282 -10.80 23.52 -5.27
C ILE A 282 -10.34 24.73 -4.44
N PRO A 283 -9.43 24.53 -3.48
CA PRO A 283 -8.92 25.64 -2.64
C PRO A 283 -8.20 26.72 -3.46
N ASN A 284 -8.25 27.97 -2.97
CA ASN A 284 -7.60 29.10 -3.62
C ASN A 284 -6.05 29.00 -3.67
N GLY A 285 -5.45 28.05 -2.94
CA GLY A 285 -4.01 27.77 -2.99
C GLY A 285 -3.58 26.86 -4.16
N VAL A 286 -4.54 26.24 -4.86
CA VAL A 286 -4.23 25.29 -5.94
C VAL A 286 -3.76 26.04 -7.16
N THR A 287 -2.56 25.69 -7.64
CA THR A 287 -1.91 26.31 -8.81
C THR A 287 -1.93 25.41 -10.06
N SER A 288 -2.11 24.12 -9.90
CA SER A 288 -2.17 23.18 -11.03
C SER A 288 -3.21 22.08 -10.86
N ILE A 289 -3.77 21.64 -11.99
CA ILE A 289 -4.65 20.49 -12.12
C ILE A 289 -4.02 19.49 -13.08
N GLY A 290 -3.86 18.26 -12.60
CA GLY A 290 -3.24 17.16 -13.31
C GLY A 290 -4.13 16.56 -14.39
N MET A 291 -3.51 15.78 -15.26
CA MET A 291 -4.17 15.02 -16.31
C MET A 291 -5.18 14.03 -15.71
N GLY A 292 -6.37 13.96 -16.27
CA GLY A 292 -7.40 13.04 -15.82
C GLY A 292 -7.89 13.23 -14.38
N ALA A 293 -7.57 14.36 -13.74
CA ALA A 293 -7.82 14.57 -12.32
C ALA A 293 -9.27 14.32 -11.89
N PHE A 294 -10.23 14.61 -12.76
CA PHE A 294 -11.67 14.41 -12.55
C PHE A 294 -12.31 13.60 -13.69
N ASN A 295 -11.54 12.74 -14.35
CA ASN A 295 -12.08 11.93 -15.42
C ASN A 295 -13.11 10.94 -14.89
N HIS A 296 -14.15 10.69 -15.67
CA HIS A 296 -15.22 9.73 -15.36
C HIS A 296 -15.94 10.02 -14.02
N CYS A 297 -15.91 11.27 -13.51
CA CYS A 297 -16.76 11.70 -12.40
C CYS A 297 -18.19 11.91 -12.91
N LYS A 298 -18.92 10.82 -13.21
CA LYS A 298 -20.19 10.82 -13.95
C LYS A 298 -21.31 11.63 -13.30
N ASN A 299 -21.26 11.81 -11.97
CA ASN A 299 -22.26 12.55 -11.22
C ASN A 299 -21.76 13.91 -10.73
N LEU A 300 -20.57 14.34 -11.13
CA LEU A 300 -20.06 15.67 -10.79
C LEU A 300 -20.94 16.73 -11.50
N ASN A 301 -21.66 17.49 -10.71
CA ASN A 301 -22.58 18.50 -11.20
C ASN A 301 -21.91 19.85 -11.37
N THR A 302 -21.13 20.25 -10.35
CA THR A 302 -20.49 21.55 -10.31
C THR A 302 -19.07 21.47 -9.78
N ILE A 303 -18.20 22.31 -10.33
CA ILE A 303 -16.87 22.56 -9.81
C ILE A 303 -16.49 24.03 -10.01
N THR A 304 -15.89 24.65 -9.00
CA THR A 304 -15.33 25.99 -9.12
C THR A 304 -13.80 25.90 -9.21
N ILE A 305 -13.24 26.46 -10.26
CA ILE A 305 -11.79 26.55 -10.47
C ILE A 305 -11.30 27.94 -10.09
N PRO A 306 -10.46 28.08 -9.09
CA PRO A 306 -9.97 29.39 -8.63
C PRO A 306 -8.98 30.01 -9.60
N ASN A 307 -8.81 31.34 -9.55
CA ASN A 307 -7.87 32.08 -10.38
C ASN A 307 -6.39 31.75 -10.08
N SER A 308 -6.10 31.11 -8.97
CA SER A 308 -4.77 30.61 -8.64
C SER A 308 -4.29 29.50 -9.59
N VAL A 309 -5.19 28.79 -10.27
CA VAL A 309 -4.82 27.74 -11.23
C VAL A 309 -4.20 28.38 -12.46
N GLN A 310 -2.93 28.10 -12.67
CA GLN A 310 -2.10 28.61 -13.78
C GLN A 310 -1.70 27.51 -14.76
N ASN A 311 -1.83 26.23 -14.37
CA ASN A 311 -1.43 25.11 -15.18
C ASN A 311 -2.47 23.99 -15.16
N ILE A 312 -2.82 23.47 -16.34
CA ILE A 312 -3.66 22.29 -16.51
C ILE A 312 -2.91 21.31 -17.40
N LYS A 313 -2.52 20.17 -16.81
CA LYS A 313 -1.79 19.13 -17.53
C LYS A 313 -2.75 18.29 -18.37
N THR A 314 -2.40 18.12 -19.64
CA THR A 314 -3.23 17.36 -20.61
C THR A 314 -2.43 16.33 -21.39
N GLN A 315 -1.13 16.25 -21.20
CA GLN A 315 -0.26 15.37 -21.98
C GLN A 315 0.74 14.64 -21.08
N GLU A 316 0.99 13.39 -21.40
CA GLU A 316 2.11 12.61 -20.87
C GLU A 316 2.80 11.83 -22.00
N ASN A 317 4.05 11.41 -21.77
CA ASN A 317 4.76 10.53 -22.68
C ASN A 317 4.26 9.09 -22.47
N GLY A 318 3.50 8.59 -23.41
CA GLY A 318 3.07 7.19 -23.45
C GLY A 318 4.18 6.24 -23.92
N PRO A 319 3.90 4.94 -23.93
CA PRO A 319 4.79 3.94 -24.51
C PRO A 319 5.16 4.31 -25.95
N ASN A 320 6.41 4.07 -26.36
CA ASN A 320 6.93 4.39 -27.70
C ASN A 320 6.92 5.90 -28.06
N TYR A 321 7.10 6.78 -27.06
CA TYR A 321 7.12 8.26 -27.24
C TYR A 321 5.85 8.86 -27.86
N GLN A 322 4.74 8.13 -27.83
CA GLN A 322 3.45 8.70 -28.22
C GLN A 322 2.98 9.69 -27.15
N VAL A 323 2.49 10.84 -27.58
CA VAL A 323 1.87 11.82 -26.67
C VAL A 323 0.42 11.42 -26.46
N ILE A 324 0.09 11.06 -25.22
CA ILE A 324 -1.30 10.78 -24.81
C ILE A 324 -1.89 12.10 -24.33
N LYS A 325 -2.97 12.54 -24.97
CA LYS A 325 -3.71 13.73 -24.56
C LYS A 325 -4.98 13.33 -23.82
N VAL A 326 -5.05 13.66 -22.54
CA VAL A 326 -6.22 13.40 -21.68
C VAL A 326 -6.59 14.69 -20.96
N THR A 327 -7.83 15.14 -21.11
CA THR A 327 -8.31 16.33 -20.41
C THR A 327 -8.60 16.02 -18.95
N PRO A 328 -8.65 17.02 -18.04
CA PRO A 328 -8.93 16.75 -16.63
C PRO A 328 -10.37 16.29 -16.35
N PHE A 329 -11.32 16.41 -17.30
CA PHE A 329 -12.76 16.13 -17.13
C PHE A 329 -13.33 15.15 -18.16
N GLU A 330 -12.51 14.33 -18.79
CA GLU A 330 -12.97 13.37 -19.79
C GLU A 330 -13.99 12.39 -19.17
N GLY A 331 -15.11 12.14 -19.88
CA GLY A 331 -16.18 11.28 -19.38
C GLY A 331 -17.02 11.86 -18.23
N SER A 332 -16.75 13.10 -17.77
CA SER A 332 -17.54 13.84 -16.79
C SER A 332 -18.52 14.75 -17.50
N ASN A 333 -19.57 14.14 -18.07
CA ASN A 333 -20.43 14.83 -19.05
C ASN A 333 -21.39 15.84 -18.43
N LYS A 334 -21.74 15.69 -17.14
CA LYS A 334 -22.71 16.55 -16.45
C LYS A 334 -22.07 17.83 -15.88
N VAL A 335 -20.75 17.90 -15.75
CA VAL A 335 -20.07 18.95 -15.01
C VAL A 335 -20.27 20.33 -15.61
N LYS A 336 -20.67 21.27 -14.77
CA LYS A 336 -20.64 22.72 -15.02
C LYS A 336 -19.44 23.32 -14.25
N ILE A 337 -18.59 24.04 -14.95
CA ILE A 337 -17.35 24.58 -14.43
C ILE A 337 -17.51 26.09 -14.25
N TYR A 338 -17.32 26.55 -13.05
CA TYR A 338 -17.37 27.97 -12.71
C TYR A 338 -15.94 28.50 -12.51
N VAL A 339 -15.67 29.65 -13.10
CA VAL A 339 -14.39 30.37 -13.00
C VAL A 339 -14.62 31.83 -12.65
N LYS A 340 -13.62 32.50 -12.08
CA LYS A 340 -13.68 33.93 -11.69
C LYS A 340 -13.06 34.87 -12.73
N SER A 341 -12.51 34.37 -13.84
CA SER A 341 -11.88 35.19 -14.88
C SER A 341 -11.91 34.55 -16.24
N GLU A 342 -11.90 35.37 -17.29
CA GLU A 342 -11.77 34.91 -18.68
C GLU A 342 -10.40 34.23 -18.92
N ALA A 343 -9.34 34.65 -18.20
CA ALA A 343 -8.02 34.00 -18.29
C ALA A 343 -8.09 32.53 -17.85
N THR A 344 -8.75 32.24 -16.72
CA THR A 344 -8.94 30.86 -16.24
C THR A 344 -9.84 30.06 -17.20
N LYS A 345 -10.89 30.68 -17.77
CA LYS A 345 -11.70 30.05 -18.81
C LYS A 345 -10.87 29.67 -20.03
N GLN A 346 -10.06 30.61 -20.54
CA GLN A 346 -9.20 30.33 -21.69
C GLN A 346 -8.17 29.23 -21.43
N LEU A 347 -7.63 29.17 -20.22
CA LEU A 347 -6.74 28.09 -19.78
C LEU A 347 -7.42 26.72 -19.89
N LEU A 348 -8.67 26.60 -19.41
CA LEU A 348 -9.47 25.38 -19.51
C LEU A 348 -9.79 25.02 -20.97
N VAL A 349 -10.18 25.98 -21.78
CA VAL A 349 -10.45 25.76 -23.21
C VAL A 349 -9.20 25.26 -23.93
N ASN A 350 -8.03 25.85 -23.67
CA ASN A 350 -6.76 25.42 -24.24
C ASN A 350 -6.38 24.00 -23.80
N SER A 351 -6.85 23.57 -22.62
CA SER A 351 -6.64 22.21 -22.12
C SER A 351 -7.64 21.19 -22.72
N GLY A 352 -8.54 21.63 -23.61
CA GLY A 352 -9.51 20.76 -24.30
C GLY A 352 -10.87 20.64 -23.61
N VAL A 353 -11.14 21.46 -22.59
CA VAL A 353 -12.48 21.54 -21.98
C VAL A 353 -13.39 22.37 -22.89
N SER A 354 -14.60 21.84 -23.17
CA SER A 354 -15.56 22.54 -24.02
C SER A 354 -16.05 23.84 -23.37
N ALA A 355 -16.07 24.94 -24.15
CA ALA A 355 -16.39 26.28 -23.64
C ALA A 355 -17.83 26.41 -23.11
N ASP A 356 -18.77 25.61 -23.62
CA ASP A 356 -20.17 25.55 -23.17
C ASP A 356 -20.34 25.02 -21.75
N LYS A 357 -19.35 24.27 -21.22
CA LYS A 357 -19.32 23.81 -19.84
C LYS A 357 -18.82 24.85 -18.85
N ILE A 358 -18.26 25.98 -19.32
CA ILE A 358 -17.54 26.94 -18.49
C ILE A 358 -18.32 28.26 -18.38
N THR A 359 -18.64 28.65 -17.16
CA THR A 359 -19.29 29.90 -16.84
C THR A 359 -18.36 30.81 -16.03
N VAL A 360 -18.16 32.05 -16.52
CA VAL A 360 -17.45 33.07 -15.74
C VAL A 360 -18.45 33.74 -14.80
N THR A 361 -18.12 33.73 -13.50
CA THR A 361 -18.94 34.35 -12.46
C THR A 361 -18.25 35.60 -11.95
N ALA A 362 -19.03 36.60 -11.57
CA ALA A 362 -18.52 37.81 -10.95
C ALA A 362 -17.78 37.52 -9.63
#